data_bca0eb7b99aab042c0834f9862d7379b
#
_entry.id   bca0eb7b99aab042c0834f9862d7379b
#
_cell.length_a   1.000
_cell.length_b   1.000
_cell.length_c   1.000
_cell.angle_alpha   90.00
_cell.angle_beta   90.00
_cell.angle_gamma   90.00
#
_symmetry.space_group_name_H-M   'P 1'
#
loop_
_entity.id
_entity.type
_entity.pdbx_description
1 polymer ?
#
loop_
_entity_poly.entity_id
_entity_poly.type
_entity_poly.pdbx_seq_one_letter_code
_entity_poly.pdbx_strand_id
1 'polypeptide(L)'
;MAWRPFQFIFYMIPILWIFLKDLVWEDLSFGEIRTNYLFGKANAYDRADCLRRAVRVYKEILAKDPNRIPVFLNLGGLYYRRGMFETAIPYYEKVIRANPKHYQGHYWLAMCFWKLQRFHAAINTLEEVIHFLPTFKDALNLMGECYEQIGEAAKAEHCYLKAISTDPNGIIVRGGVLDSWAQEKKEERLKH
;
A
#
# COMPACT_ATOMS: atom_id res chain seq x y z
N MET A 1 -59.44 37.12 -13.08
CA MET A 1 -58.04 37.01 -13.46
C MET A 1 -57.28 36.31 -12.30
N ALA A 2 -57.10 35.00 -12.36
CA ALA A 2 -56.46 34.23 -11.31
C ALA A 2 -54.97 34.11 -11.66
N TRP A 3 -54.14 34.75 -10.86
CA TRP A 3 -52.69 34.61 -10.94
C TRP A 3 -52.33 33.18 -10.56
N ARG A 4 -51.61 32.49 -11.42
CA ARG A 4 -51.06 31.16 -11.14
C ARG A 4 -49.65 31.30 -10.52
N PRO A 5 -49.50 31.25 -9.21
CA PRO A 5 -48.17 31.37 -8.56
C PRO A 5 -47.29 30.14 -8.77
N PHE A 6 -47.86 29.02 -9.29
CA PHE A 6 -47.15 27.77 -9.43
C PHE A 6 -46.20 27.67 -10.63
N GLN A 7 -46.35 28.51 -11.66
CA GLN A 7 -45.45 28.47 -12.81
C GLN A 7 -44.05 29.06 -12.51
N PHE A 8 -43.96 30.02 -11.58
CA PHE A 8 -42.69 30.63 -11.20
C PHE A 8 -41.78 29.65 -10.43
N ILE A 9 -42.36 28.75 -9.66
CA ILE A 9 -41.60 27.76 -8.89
C ILE A 9 -40.91 26.78 -9.82
N PHE A 10 -41.55 26.34 -10.90
CA PHE A 10 -40.96 25.40 -11.87
C PHE A 10 -39.79 25.99 -12.68
N TYR A 11 -39.74 27.29 -12.88
CA TYR A 11 -38.61 27.96 -13.56
C TYR A 11 -37.46 28.31 -12.60
N MET A 12 -37.76 28.52 -11.30
CA MET A 12 -36.74 28.83 -10.30
C MET A 12 -35.99 27.59 -9.80
N ILE A 13 -36.60 26.40 -9.83
CA ILE A 13 -35.96 25.15 -9.40
C ILE A 13 -34.73 24.82 -10.26
N PRO A 14 -34.74 24.87 -11.60
CA PRO A 14 -33.56 24.63 -12.41
C PRO A 14 -32.46 25.68 -12.21
N ILE A 15 -32.86 26.97 -12.06
CA ILE A 15 -31.91 28.06 -11.83
C ILE A 15 -31.29 27.96 -10.45
N LEU A 16 -32.09 27.68 -9.42
CA LEU A 16 -31.65 27.43 -8.06
C LEU A 16 -30.76 26.16 -8.01
N TRP A 17 -31.08 25.13 -8.81
CA TRP A 17 -30.30 23.90 -8.93
C TRP A 17 -28.96 24.14 -9.62
N ILE A 18 -28.88 25.04 -10.61
CA ILE A 18 -27.60 25.45 -11.24
C ILE A 18 -26.75 26.22 -10.25
N PHE A 19 -27.31 27.19 -9.50
CA PHE A 19 -26.58 27.93 -8.47
C PHE A 19 -26.23 27.08 -7.25
N LEU A 20 -27.10 26.20 -6.80
CA LEU A 20 -26.80 25.23 -5.74
C LEU A 20 -25.82 24.18 -6.20
N LYS A 21 -25.82 23.79 -7.47
CA LYS A 21 -24.85 22.87 -8.03
C LYS A 21 -23.43 23.42 -7.89
N ASP A 22 -23.18 24.67 -8.21
CA ASP A 22 -21.87 25.28 -8.11
C ASP A 22 -21.48 25.55 -6.64
N LEU A 23 -22.45 25.94 -5.78
CA LEU A 23 -22.24 26.24 -4.37
C LEU A 23 -22.14 24.97 -3.49
N VAL A 24 -22.89 23.91 -3.80
CA VAL A 24 -22.95 22.66 -3.01
C VAL A 24 -21.94 21.63 -3.51
N TRP A 25 -21.46 21.75 -4.76
CA TRP A 25 -20.41 20.86 -5.30
C TRP A 25 -19.00 21.30 -4.91
N GLU A 26 -18.83 22.51 -4.39
CA GLU A 26 -17.53 22.98 -3.87
C GLU A 26 -17.34 22.69 -2.38
N ASP A 27 -18.38 22.26 -1.65
CA ASP A 27 -18.26 21.95 -0.22
C ASP A 27 -17.52 20.63 0.03
N LEU A 28 -16.68 20.60 1.07
CA LEU A 28 -15.73 19.54 1.44
C LEU A 28 -16.33 18.11 1.38
N SER A 29 -17.61 17.93 1.69
CA SER A 29 -18.26 16.61 1.69
C SER A 29 -18.41 15.98 0.29
N PHE A 30 -18.65 16.79 -0.73
CA PHE A 30 -18.73 16.32 -2.12
C PHE A 30 -17.34 16.05 -2.71
N GLY A 31 -16.32 16.76 -2.27
CA GLY A 31 -14.93 16.51 -2.62
C GLY A 31 -14.47 15.10 -2.22
N GLU A 32 -14.83 14.67 -1.01
CA GLU A 32 -14.53 13.33 -0.52
C GLU A 32 -15.31 12.24 -1.25
N ILE A 33 -16.62 12.43 -1.46
CA ILE A 33 -17.47 11.48 -2.20
C ILE A 33 -16.94 11.30 -3.62
N ARG A 34 -16.60 12.39 -4.30
CA ARG A 34 -16.01 12.33 -5.64
C ARG A 34 -14.65 11.64 -5.64
N THR A 35 -13.83 11.90 -4.64
CA THR A 35 -12.51 11.27 -4.52
C THR A 35 -12.65 9.77 -4.26
N ASN A 36 -13.57 9.35 -3.39
CA ASN A 36 -13.84 7.95 -3.13
C ASN A 36 -14.39 7.23 -4.37
N TYR A 37 -15.26 7.88 -5.14
CA TYR A 37 -15.72 7.37 -6.43
C TYR A 37 -14.56 7.20 -7.43
N LEU A 38 -13.69 8.20 -7.57
CA LEU A 38 -12.51 8.11 -8.43
C LEU A 38 -11.56 7.00 -7.97
N PHE A 39 -11.39 6.84 -6.68
CA PHE A 39 -10.59 5.75 -6.10
C PHE A 39 -11.16 4.38 -6.49
N GLY A 40 -12.46 4.17 -6.32
CA GLY A 40 -13.15 2.96 -6.75
C GLY A 40 -13.01 2.69 -8.25
N LYS A 41 -13.15 3.75 -9.07
CA LYS A 41 -12.97 3.70 -10.53
C LYS A 41 -11.53 3.34 -10.92
N ALA A 42 -10.52 3.91 -10.26
CA ALA A 42 -9.13 3.57 -10.50
C ALA A 42 -8.83 2.11 -10.17
N ASN A 43 -9.33 1.61 -9.03
CA ASN A 43 -9.21 0.21 -8.64
C ASN A 43 -9.93 -0.74 -9.60
N ALA A 44 -11.09 -0.34 -10.15
CA ALA A 44 -11.78 -1.12 -11.16
C ALA A 44 -10.96 -1.25 -12.45
N TYR A 45 -10.34 -0.14 -12.91
CA TYR A 45 -9.43 -0.19 -14.05
C TYR A 45 -8.16 -1.02 -13.79
N ASP A 46 -7.64 -1.02 -12.56
CA ASP A 46 -6.52 -1.85 -12.19
C ASP A 46 -6.86 -3.35 -12.26
N ARG A 47 -8.02 -3.75 -11.71
CA ARG A 47 -8.51 -5.15 -11.82
C ARG A 47 -8.78 -5.57 -13.27
N ALA A 48 -9.20 -4.63 -14.13
CA ALA A 48 -9.41 -4.85 -15.55
C ALA A 48 -8.12 -4.78 -16.38
N ASP A 49 -6.97 -4.73 -15.73
CA ASP A 49 -5.63 -4.57 -16.34
C ASP A 49 -5.47 -3.33 -17.25
N CYS A 50 -6.30 -2.33 -17.04
CA CYS A 50 -6.28 -1.08 -17.79
C CYS A 50 -5.32 -0.06 -17.16
N LEU A 51 -4.00 -0.35 -17.11
CA LEU A 51 -2.97 0.48 -16.48
C LEU A 51 -3.10 1.98 -16.79
N ARG A 52 -3.16 2.33 -18.08
CA ARG A 52 -3.21 3.74 -18.52
C ARG A 52 -4.42 4.48 -17.97
N ARG A 53 -5.57 3.79 -17.88
CA ARG A 53 -6.81 4.37 -17.35
C ARG A 53 -6.74 4.53 -15.83
N ALA A 54 -6.24 3.52 -15.11
CA ALA A 54 -6.04 3.59 -13.67
C ALA A 54 -5.10 4.76 -13.29
N VAL A 55 -3.93 4.85 -13.92
CA VAL A 55 -2.96 5.93 -13.70
C VAL A 55 -3.57 7.31 -13.97
N ARG A 56 -4.37 7.46 -15.05
CA ARG A 56 -5.03 8.73 -15.36
C ARG A 56 -5.96 9.17 -14.24
N VAL A 57 -6.77 8.24 -13.72
CA VAL A 57 -7.72 8.55 -12.63
C VAL A 57 -6.97 8.87 -11.33
N TYR A 58 -5.90 8.14 -10.99
CA TYR A 58 -5.08 8.50 -9.83
C TYR A 58 -4.42 9.87 -9.97
N LYS A 59 -3.95 10.25 -11.16
CA LYS A 59 -3.41 11.60 -11.42
C LYS A 59 -4.49 12.68 -11.29
N GLU A 60 -5.74 12.40 -11.67
CA GLU A 60 -6.87 13.31 -11.45
C GLU A 60 -7.12 13.57 -9.97
N ILE A 61 -6.99 12.54 -9.12
CA ILE A 61 -7.08 12.70 -7.66
C ILE A 61 -5.92 13.56 -7.15
N LEU A 62 -4.68 13.27 -7.57
CA LEU A 62 -3.48 14.01 -7.13
C LEU A 62 -3.46 15.47 -7.62
N ALA A 63 -4.16 15.80 -8.69
CA ALA A 63 -4.31 17.20 -9.14
C ALA A 63 -5.10 18.04 -8.13
N LYS A 64 -5.95 17.41 -7.31
CA LYS A 64 -6.74 18.07 -6.26
C LYS A 64 -6.08 17.97 -4.89
N ASP A 65 -5.49 16.82 -4.58
CA ASP A 65 -4.77 16.54 -3.34
C ASP A 65 -3.39 15.93 -3.68
N PRO A 66 -2.36 16.77 -3.84
CA PRO A 66 -1.03 16.35 -4.28
C PRO A 66 -0.30 15.41 -3.30
N ASN A 67 -0.71 15.38 -2.03
CA ASN A 67 -0.03 14.63 -0.97
C ASN A 67 -0.84 13.43 -0.47
N ARG A 68 -1.83 12.96 -1.23
CA ARG A 68 -2.71 11.87 -0.81
C ARG A 68 -1.98 10.53 -0.77
N ILE A 69 -1.52 10.15 0.42
CA ILE A 69 -0.75 8.91 0.68
C ILE A 69 -1.41 7.65 0.07
N PRO A 70 -2.73 7.39 0.24
CA PRO A 70 -3.36 6.21 -0.34
C PRO A 70 -3.24 6.12 -1.87
N VAL A 71 -3.18 7.25 -2.58
CA VAL A 71 -2.99 7.27 -4.04
C VAL A 71 -1.58 6.82 -4.41
N PHE A 72 -0.58 7.30 -3.68
CA PHE A 72 0.81 6.88 -3.91
C PHE A 72 1.00 5.40 -3.62
N LEU A 73 0.43 4.87 -2.53
CA LEU A 73 0.46 3.43 -2.24
C LEU A 73 -0.16 2.61 -3.37
N ASN A 74 -1.33 3.02 -3.88
CA ASN A 74 -1.99 2.30 -4.95
C ASN A 74 -1.26 2.41 -6.28
N LEU A 75 -0.68 3.57 -6.61
CA LEU A 75 0.16 3.71 -7.81
C LEU A 75 1.42 2.84 -7.70
N GLY A 76 2.10 2.85 -6.56
CA GLY A 76 3.23 1.96 -6.31
C GLY A 76 2.84 0.49 -6.48
N GLY A 77 1.74 0.06 -5.83
CA GLY A 77 1.21 -1.30 -5.95
C GLY A 77 0.79 -1.68 -7.37
N LEU A 78 0.23 -0.73 -8.11
CA LEU A 78 -0.14 -0.90 -9.51
C LEU A 78 1.08 -1.23 -10.40
N TYR A 79 2.18 -0.50 -10.25
CA TYR A 79 3.42 -0.74 -10.97
C TYR A 79 4.15 -1.99 -10.46
N TYR A 80 4.16 -2.21 -9.14
CA TYR A 80 4.76 -3.40 -8.53
C TYR A 80 4.16 -4.70 -9.07
N ARG A 81 2.82 -4.82 -9.12
CA ARG A 81 2.13 -6.01 -9.65
C ARG A 81 2.43 -6.29 -11.12
N ARG A 82 2.88 -5.30 -11.87
CA ARG A 82 3.30 -5.43 -13.29
C ARG A 82 4.80 -5.66 -13.47
N GLY A 83 5.53 -5.88 -12.39
CA GLY A 83 6.97 -6.07 -12.43
C GLY A 83 7.78 -4.81 -12.72
N MET A 84 7.14 -3.64 -12.72
CA MET A 84 7.77 -2.34 -12.99
C MET A 84 8.31 -1.73 -11.69
N PHE A 85 9.25 -2.43 -11.04
CA PHE A 85 9.70 -2.13 -9.69
C PHE A 85 10.40 -0.77 -9.59
N GLU A 86 11.26 -0.41 -10.57
CA GLU A 86 11.90 0.90 -10.62
C GLU A 86 10.89 2.04 -10.71
N THR A 87 9.78 1.81 -11.41
CA THR A 87 8.72 2.82 -11.52
C THR A 87 7.88 2.92 -10.25
N ALA A 88 7.77 1.83 -9.47
CA ALA A 88 7.04 1.80 -8.20
C ALA A 88 7.79 2.53 -7.08
N ILE A 89 9.14 2.45 -7.04
CA ILE A 89 10.00 3.05 -6.00
C ILE A 89 9.64 4.51 -5.71
N PRO A 90 9.62 5.45 -6.68
CA PRO A 90 9.37 6.85 -6.38
C PRO A 90 7.99 7.13 -5.77
N TYR A 91 7.01 6.26 -5.95
CA TYR A 91 5.70 6.40 -5.30
C TYR A 91 5.76 6.01 -3.82
N TYR A 92 6.47 4.93 -3.47
CA TYR A 92 6.68 4.56 -2.07
C TYR A 92 7.57 5.56 -1.34
N GLU A 93 8.58 6.12 -2.00
CA GLU A 93 9.38 7.23 -1.44
C GLU A 93 8.52 8.46 -1.14
N LYS A 94 7.53 8.78 -1.99
CA LYS A 94 6.57 9.86 -1.70
C LYS A 94 5.72 9.57 -0.47
N VAL A 95 5.31 8.32 -0.26
CA VAL A 95 4.61 7.89 0.97
C VAL A 95 5.48 8.14 2.20
N ILE A 96 6.73 7.69 2.17
CA ILE A 96 7.69 7.85 3.27
C ILE A 96 8.00 9.32 3.53
N ARG A 97 8.14 10.12 2.47
CA ARG A 97 8.39 11.57 2.58
C ARG A 97 7.20 12.30 3.21
N ALA A 98 5.96 11.90 2.89
CA ALA A 98 4.75 12.46 3.48
C ALA A 98 4.51 11.99 4.91
N ASN A 99 4.89 10.75 5.24
CA ASN A 99 4.83 10.17 6.58
C ASN A 99 6.03 9.24 6.81
N PRO A 100 7.11 9.72 7.45
CA PRO A 100 8.32 8.93 7.69
C PRO A 100 8.10 7.65 8.52
N LYS A 101 7.03 7.59 9.32
CA LYS A 101 6.67 6.42 10.13
C LYS A 101 5.71 5.45 9.44
N HIS A 102 5.46 5.65 8.14
CA HIS A 102 4.52 4.81 7.40
C HIS A 102 5.14 3.46 7.05
N TYR A 103 5.05 2.49 7.97
CA TYR A 103 5.70 1.17 7.84
C TYR A 103 5.38 0.43 6.53
N GLN A 104 4.13 0.54 6.01
CA GLN A 104 3.76 -0.06 4.74
C GLN A 104 4.52 0.56 3.55
N GLY A 105 4.80 1.87 3.58
CA GLY A 105 5.61 2.53 2.57
C GLY A 105 7.03 1.99 2.52
N HIS A 106 7.67 1.86 3.69
CA HIS A 106 8.99 1.26 3.82
C HIS A 106 8.99 -0.23 3.40
N TYR A 107 8.01 -1.00 3.84
CA TYR A 107 7.90 -2.43 3.49
C TYR A 107 7.78 -2.64 1.97
N TRP A 108 6.90 -1.92 1.30
CA TRP A 108 6.74 -2.05 -0.15
C TRP A 108 7.94 -1.51 -0.94
N LEU A 109 8.63 -0.49 -0.42
CA LEU A 109 9.89 -0.03 -0.98
C LEU A 109 10.96 -1.11 -0.89
N ALA A 110 11.11 -1.75 0.28
CA ALA A 110 12.01 -2.87 0.48
C ALA A 110 11.69 -4.05 -0.45
N MET A 111 10.41 -4.37 -0.65
CA MET A 111 9.95 -5.38 -1.60
C MET A 111 10.37 -5.05 -3.04
N CYS A 112 10.35 -3.78 -3.45
CA CYS A 112 10.86 -3.36 -4.76
C CYS A 112 12.38 -3.61 -4.84
N PHE A 113 13.14 -3.22 -3.82
CA PHE A 113 14.58 -3.44 -3.79
C PHE A 113 14.93 -4.94 -3.80
N TRP A 114 14.21 -5.75 -3.05
CA TRP A 114 14.37 -7.21 -3.07
C TRP A 114 14.13 -7.80 -4.46
N LYS A 115 13.06 -7.41 -5.14
CA LYS A 115 12.76 -7.84 -6.51
C LYS A 115 13.84 -7.42 -7.52
N LEU A 116 14.51 -6.30 -7.27
CA LEU A 116 15.63 -5.78 -8.06
C LEU A 116 16.98 -6.36 -7.62
N GLN A 117 17.00 -7.33 -6.71
CA GLN A 117 18.21 -7.94 -6.12
C GLN A 117 19.14 -6.93 -5.42
N ARG A 118 18.59 -5.77 -5.01
CA ARG A 118 19.31 -4.75 -4.24
C ARG A 118 19.18 -5.04 -2.75
N PHE A 119 19.72 -6.19 -2.31
CA PHE A 119 19.46 -6.75 -0.99
C PHE A 119 19.90 -5.85 0.16
N HIS A 120 21.04 -5.19 0.06
CA HIS A 120 21.48 -4.23 1.08
C HIS A 120 20.52 -3.05 1.25
N ALA A 121 20.00 -2.50 0.13
CA ALA A 121 19.02 -1.43 0.19
C ALA A 121 17.68 -1.91 0.79
N ALA A 122 17.28 -3.15 0.50
CA ALA A 122 16.12 -3.77 1.10
C ALA A 122 16.29 -3.92 2.62
N ILE A 123 17.44 -4.44 3.08
CA ILE A 123 17.74 -4.60 4.52
C ILE A 123 17.66 -3.26 5.24
N ASN A 124 18.37 -2.23 4.77
CA ASN A 124 18.34 -0.89 5.39
C ASN A 124 16.92 -0.33 5.50
N THR A 125 16.10 -0.56 4.47
CA THR A 125 14.70 -0.11 4.48
C THR A 125 13.83 -0.93 5.44
N LEU A 126 14.11 -2.24 5.58
CA LEU A 126 13.41 -3.13 6.51
C LEU A 126 13.78 -2.85 7.97
N GLU A 127 14.99 -2.42 8.25
CA GLU A 127 15.40 -1.99 9.58
C GLU A 127 14.52 -0.87 10.11
N GLU A 128 14.14 0.11 9.27
CA GLU A 128 13.15 1.14 9.62
C GLU A 128 11.78 0.53 9.94
N VAL A 129 11.34 -0.47 9.16
CA VAL A 129 10.06 -1.16 9.44
C VAL A 129 10.10 -1.84 10.80
N ILE A 130 11.19 -2.57 11.10
CA ILE A 130 11.35 -3.29 12.36
C ILE A 130 11.54 -2.34 13.53
N HIS A 131 12.12 -1.16 13.32
CA HIS A 131 12.19 -0.10 14.32
C HIS A 131 10.79 0.36 14.76
N PHE A 132 9.86 0.55 13.83
CA PHE A 132 8.48 0.97 14.13
C PHE A 132 7.59 -0.19 14.58
N LEU A 133 7.78 -1.37 14.01
CA LEU A 133 7.01 -2.59 14.24
C LEU A 133 7.93 -3.80 14.43
N PRO A 134 8.49 -3.99 15.64
CA PRO A 134 9.45 -5.07 15.92
C PRO A 134 8.91 -6.49 15.72
N THR A 135 7.58 -6.63 15.70
CA THR A 135 6.85 -7.90 15.54
C THR A 135 6.27 -8.12 14.15
N PHE A 136 6.63 -7.26 13.17
CA PHE A 136 6.10 -7.40 11.82
C PHE A 136 6.78 -8.57 11.10
N LYS A 137 6.13 -9.72 11.17
CA LYS A 137 6.62 -11.02 10.70
C LYS A 137 7.06 -11.00 9.24
N ASP A 138 6.24 -10.37 8.34
CA ASP A 138 6.57 -10.36 6.91
C ASP A 138 7.85 -9.57 6.62
N ALA A 139 8.11 -8.49 7.37
CA ALA A 139 9.35 -7.73 7.25
C ALA A 139 10.56 -8.52 7.78
N LEU A 140 10.38 -9.24 8.90
CA LEU A 140 11.44 -10.10 9.45
C LEU A 140 11.80 -11.24 8.49
N ASN A 141 10.80 -11.90 7.90
CA ASN A 141 11.02 -12.96 6.91
C ASN A 141 11.73 -12.41 5.67
N LEU A 142 11.26 -11.29 5.12
CA LEU A 142 11.90 -10.67 3.96
C LEU A 142 13.34 -10.24 4.25
N MET A 143 13.62 -9.75 5.47
CA MET A 143 14.98 -9.40 5.89
C MET A 143 15.86 -10.65 5.99
N GLY A 144 15.32 -11.77 6.50
CA GLY A 144 16.01 -13.06 6.50
C GLY A 144 16.34 -13.53 5.09
N GLU A 145 15.37 -13.48 4.16
CA GLU A 145 15.62 -13.79 2.74
C GLU A 145 16.73 -12.92 2.14
N CYS A 146 16.75 -11.62 2.45
CA CYS A 146 17.82 -10.73 1.99
C CYS A 146 19.18 -11.13 2.54
N TYR A 147 19.27 -11.48 3.83
CA TYR A 147 20.51 -11.95 4.45
C TYR A 147 21.01 -13.28 3.88
N GLU A 148 20.11 -14.20 3.54
CA GLU A 148 20.49 -15.44 2.81
C GLU A 148 21.12 -15.13 1.45
N GLN A 149 20.53 -14.21 0.69
CA GLN A 149 21.02 -13.86 -0.64
C GLN A 149 22.42 -13.19 -0.62
N ILE A 150 22.80 -12.55 0.48
CA ILE A 150 24.14 -11.96 0.64
C ILE A 150 25.10 -12.87 1.40
N GLY A 151 24.68 -14.12 1.77
CA GLY A 151 25.51 -15.11 2.44
C GLY A 151 25.64 -14.93 3.96
N GLU A 152 24.84 -14.09 4.58
CA GLU A 152 24.84 -13.80 6.02
C GLU A 152 23.90 -14.75 6.79
N ALA A 153 24.17 -16.07 6.73
CA ALA A 153 23.30 -17.11 7.23
C ALA A 153 22.88 -16.93 8.72
N ALA A 154 23.83 -16.54 9.59
CA ALA A 154 23.54 -16.34 11.00
C ALA A 154 22.54 -15.18 11.26
N LYS A 155 22.60 -14.11 10.45
CA LYS A 155 21.64 -13.01 10.55
C LYS A 155 20.29 -13.40 9.97
N ALA A 156 20.27 -14.19 8.90
CA ALA A 156 19.03 -14.72 8.34
C ALA A 156 18.29 -15.58 9.37
N GLU A 157 18.99 -16.52 9.99
CA GLU A 157 18.46 -17.38 11.05
C GLU A 157 17.87 -16.55 12.21
N HIS A 158 18.60 -15.54 12.69
CA HIS A 158 18.11 -14.65 13.74
C HIS A 158 16.79 -13.96 13.35
N CYS A 159 16.68 -13.47 12.12
CA CYS A 159 15.45 -12.83 11.63
C CYS A 159 14.28 -13.81 11.59
N TYR A 160 14.51 -15.03 11.12
CA TYR A 160 13.47 -16.05 11.06
C TYR A 160 13.03 -16.52 12.45
N LEU A 161 13.96 -16.73 13.37
CA LEU A 161 13.65 -17.06 14.76
C LEU A 161 12.79 -15.98 15.43
N LYS A 162 13.14 -14.72 15.18
CA LYS A 162 12.36 -13.59 15.67
C LYS A 162 10.95 -13.58 15.05
N ALA A 163 10.81 -13.85 13.75
CA ALA A 163 9.53 -13.95 13.08
C ALA A 163 8.65 -15.07 13.67
N ILE A 164 9.23 -16.24 13.96
CA ILE A 164 8.52 -17.37 14.58
C ILE A 164 8.11 -17.03 16.02
N SER A 165 8.94 -16.34 16.78
CA SER A 165 8.61 -15.95 18.15
C SER A 165 7.42 -14.98 18.25
N THR A 166 7.14 -14.22 17.19
CA THR A 166 6.02 -13.28 17.14
C THR A 166 4.69 -13.95 16.80
N ASP A 167 4.72 -15.11 16.11
CA ASP A 167 3.53 -15.88 15.76
C ASP A 167 3.85 -17.39 15.74
N PRO A 168 3.76 -18.07 16.88
CA PRO A 168 4.10 -19.49 16.99
C PRO A 168 3.22 -20.42 16.14
N ASN A 169 2.02 -19.99 15.76
CA ASN A 169 1.06 -20.78 14.98
C ASN A 169 1.12 -20.50 13.48
N GLY A 170 1.82 -19.46 13.09
CA GLY A 170 1.95 -19.03 11.70
C GLY A 170 3.18 -19.57 11.01
N ILE A 171 3.31 -20.87 10.85
CA ILE A 171 4.42 -21.49 10.13
C ILE A 171 4.22 -21.27 8.63
N ILE A 172 4.76 -20.18 8.10
CA ILE A 172 5.10 -20.09 6.68
C ILE A 172 6.55 -19.65 6.61
N VAL A 173 7.40 -20.64 6.63
CA VAL A 173 8.83 -20.46 6.36
C VAL A 173 9.08 -20.92 4.92
N ARG A 174 9.34 -19.97 4.04
CA ARG A 174 9.85 -20.26 2.71
C ARG A 174 11.37 -20.19 2.78
N GLY A 175 12.00 -21.37 2.89
CA GLY A 175 13.45 -21.50 2.80
C GLY A 175 13.85 -22.86 3.34
N GLY A 176 14.42 -23.71 2.50
CA GLY A 176 14.73 -25.12 2.81
C GLY A 176 15.71 -25.36 3.98
N VAL A 177 16.30 -24.29 4.56
CA VAL A 177 17.19 -24.38 5.74
C VAL A 177 16.38 -24.51 7.03
N LEU A 178 15.14 -24.03 7.06
CA LEU A 178 14.33 -24.06 8.27
C LEU A 178 13.41 -25.31 8.38
N ASP A 179 13.19 -26.03 7.30
CA ASP A 179 12.42 -27.27 7.35
C ASP A 179 13.15 -28.34 8.18
N SER A 180 14.49 -28.42 8.03
CA SER A 180 15.32 -29.32 8.84
C SER A 180 15.38 -28.87 10.30
N TRP A 181 15.52 -27.57 10.57
CA TRP A 181 15.62 -27.03 11.93
C TRP A 181 14.27 -27.04 12.65
N ALA A 182 13.16 -26.73 11.98
CA ALA A 182 11.82 -26.84 12.57
C ALA A 182 11.44 -28.28 12.91
N GLN A 183 11.90 -29.25 12.11
CA GLN A 183 11.76 -30.66 12.42
C GLN A 183 12.64 -31.05 13.62
N GLU A 184 13.88 -30.61 13.69
CA GLU A 184 14.79 -30.89 14.79
C GLU A 184 14.28 -30.33 16.13
N LYS A 185 13.78 -29.08 16.15
CA LYS A 185 13.13 -28.48 17.32
C LYS A 185 11.82 -29.14 17.72
N LYS A 186 11.05 -29.64 16.76
CA LYS A 186 9.83 -30.41 17.03
C LYS A 186 10.15 -31.75 17.65
N GLU A 187 11.21 -32.40 17.18
CA GLU A 187 11.69 -33.67 17.75
C GLU A 187 12.29 -33.49 19.16
N GLU A 188 13.01 -32.38 19.43
CA GLU A 188 13.47 -32.04 20.77
C GLU A 188 12.31 -31.82 21.76
N ARG A 189 11.24 -31.14 21.35
CA ARG A 189 10.03 -30.93 22.19
C ARG A 189 9.25 -32.19 22.46
N LEU A 190 9.34 -33.21 21.60
CA LEU A 190 8.65 -34.49 21.78
C LEU A 190 9.46 -35.47 22.67
N LYS A 191 10.72 -35.14 23.00
CA LYS A 191 11.59 -35.92 23.87
C LYS A 191 11.55 -35.46 25.34
N HIS A 192 10.84 -34.39 25.65
CA HIS A 192 10.58 -33.86 26.99
C HIS A 192 9.09 -33.79 27.29
#